data_2c4eb9ceee5f9b8ebb3d70bbb9c88b74
#
_entry.id   2c4eb9ceee5f9b8ebb3d70bbb9c88b74
#
_cell.length_a   1.000
_cell.length_b   1.000
_cell.length_c   1.000
_cell.angle_alpha   90.00
_cell.angle_beta   90.00
_cell.angle_gamma   90.00
#
_symmetry.space_group_name_H-M   'P 1'
#
loop_
_entity.id
_entity.type
_entity.pdbx_description
1 polymer ?
#
loop_
_entity_poly.entity_id
_entity_poly.type
_entity_poly.pdbx_seq_one_letter_code
_entity_poly.pdbx_strand_id
1 'polypeptide(L)'
;MRSSLPSLRIIATTTMSVAVALLCGCASAPTPTQPRSVSIAAGKCAQPPYPAGARDTDAEGTTTLAFEVDAEGKVTRAAIIGVSGSSVGHRLLDALALETVNKCMFPPAPGFLPASSKVAYQWRLQE
;
A
#
# COMPACT_ATOMS: atom_id res chain seq x y z
N MET A 1 -87.33 36.84 20.61
CA MET A 1 -86.44 36.12 21.51
C MET A 1 -85.69 35.07 20.71
N ARG A 2 -84.63 35.41 20.13
CA ARG A 2 -83.70 34.47 19.48
C ARG A 2 -82.31 34.95 19.68
N SER A 3 -81.60 34.26 20.54
CA SER A 3 -80.24 34.48 20.81
C SER A 3 -79.38 33.87 19.70
N SER A 4 -78.77 34.68 18.89
CA SER A 4 -77.74 34.26 17.92
C SER A 4 -76.41 34.40 18.53
N LEU A 5 -75.74 33.26 18.76
CA LEU A 5 -74.33 33.23 19.17
C LEU A 5 -73.44 33.31 17.93
N PRO A 6 -72.49 34.19 17.89
CA PRO A 6 -71.53 34.19 16.81
C PRO A 6 -70.42 33.11 17.03
N SER A 7 -70.23 32.29 16.03
CA SER A 7 -69.14 31.29 15.98
C SER A 7 -67.78 31.95 15.97
N LEU A 8 -67.05 31.73 17.03
CA LEU A 8 -65.64 32.13 17.12
C LEU A 8 -64.80 31.21 16.24
N ARG A 9 -64.35 31.69 15.09
CA ARG A 9 -63.40 31.01 14.24
C ARG A 9 -61.99 31.19 14.79
N ILE A 10 -61.46 30.13 15.37
CA ILE A 10 -60.05 30.07 15.76
C ILE A 10 -59.22 29.83 14.49
N ILE A 11 -58.49 30.85 14.06
CA ILE A 11 -57.51 30.73 12.99
C ILE A 11 -56.24 30.22 13.65
N ALA A 12 -55.98 28.94 13.47
CA ALA A 12 -54.71 28.33 13.84
C ALA A 12 -53.68 28.69 12.78
N THR A 13 -52.81 29.62 13.08
CA THR A 13 -51.62 29.91 12.29
C THR A 13 -50.58 28.88 12.62
N THR A 14 -50.44 27.86 11.78
CA THR A 14 -49.36 26.89 11.78
C THR A 14 -48.09 27.58 11.27
N THR A 15 -47.22 27.96 12.17
CA THR A 15 -45.85 28.41 11.86
C THR A 15 -45.05 27.16 11.46
N MET A 16 -44.81 27.02 10.16
CA MET A 16 -43.96 25.99 9.60
C MET A 16 -42.48 26.35 9.84
N SER A 17 -41.92 25.81 10.92
CA SER A 17 -40.48 25.90 11.19
C SER A 17 -39.73 25.02 10.19
N VAL A 18 -39.10 25.66 9.19
CA VAL A 18 -38.17 25.00 8.31
C VAL A 18 -36.84 24.82 9.09
N ALA A 19 -36.65 23.63 9.64
CA ALA A 19 -35.38 23.21 10.18
C ALA A 19 -34.44 22.89 9.01
N VAL A 20 -33.57 23.82 8.68
CA VAL A 20 -32.44 23.57 7.79
C VAL A 20 -31.43 22.70 8.54
N ALA A 21 -31.51 21.39 8.36
CA ALA A 21 -30.49 20.48 8.81
C ALA A 21 -29.25 20.68 7.90
N LEU A 22 -28.24 21.38 8.40
CA LEU A 22 -26.89 21.37 7.83
C LEU A 22 -26.33 19.96 8.05
N LEU A 23 -26.48 19.10 7.04
CA LEU A 23 -25.75 17.87 6.93
C LEU A 23 -24.28 18.22 6.67
N CYS A 24 -23.49 18.37 7.71
CA CYS A 24 -22.05 18.25 7.63
C CYS A 24 -21.75 16.81 7.20
N GLY A 25 -21.72 16.57 5.90
CA GLY A 25 -21.20 15.33 5.34
C GLY A 25 -19.70 15.30 5.60
N CYS A 26 -19.24 14.66 6.67
CA CYS A 26 -17.88 14.20 6.80
C CYS A 26 -17.68 13.18 5.68
N ALA A 27 -17.04 13.60 4.58
CA ALA A 27 -16.55 12.70 3.57
C ALA A 27 -15.40 11.90 4.19
N SER A 28 -15.70 10.76 4.78
CA SER A 28 -14.70 9.79 5.21
C SER A 28 -14.03 9.24 3.96
N ALA A 29 -12.69 9.39 3.86
CA ALA A 29 -11.92 8.74 2.82
C ALA A 29 -12.21 7.22 2.87
N PRO A 30 -12.43 6.54 1.73
CA PRO A 30 -12.69 5.12 1.72
C PRO A 30 -11.50 4.39 2.33
N THR A 31 -11.75 3.58 3.36
CA THR A 31 -10.72 2.73 3.96
C THR A 31 -10.37 1.64 2.94
N PRO A 32 -9.08 1.43 2.64
CA PRO A 32 -8.66 0.37 1.73
C PRO A 32 -9.05 -0.99 2.31
N THR A 33 -9.76 -1.79 1.55
CA THR A 33 -10.30 -3.08 2.01
C THR A 33 -9.98 -4.25 1.09
N GLN A 34 -9.48 -3.99 -0.11
CA GLN A 34 -9.18 -5.04 -1.08
C GLN A 34 -7.73 -5.53 -0.95
N PRO A 35 -7.51 -6.83 -0.72
CA PRO A 35 -6.17 -7.40 -0.79
C PRO A 35 -5.67 -7.43 -2.24
N ARG A 36 -4.37 -7.24 -2.43
CA ARG A 36 -3.72 -7.42 -3.73
C ARG A 36 -2.49 -8.31 -3.59
N SER A 37 -2.13 -8.98 -4.67
CA SER A 37 -0.84 -9.64 -4.79
C SER A 37 0.09 -8.79 -5.65
N VAL A 38 1.37 -8.78 -5.28
CA VAL A 38 2.42 -8.06 -5.99
C VAL A 38 3.53 -9.03 -6.32
N SER A 39 3.99 -9.03 -7.56
CA SER A 39 5.18 -9.77 -7.97
C SER A 39 6.31 -8.79 -8.31
N ILE A 40 7.55 -9.21 -8.10
CA ILE A 40 8.72 -8.39 -8.43
C ILE A 40 8.76 -8.01 -9.92
N ALA A 41 8.22 -8.85 -10.79
CA ALA A 41 8.14 -8.58 -12.23
C ALA A 41 7.23 -7.40 -12.60
N ALA A 42 6.25 -7.07 -11.74
CA ALA A 42 5.37 -5.92 -11.94
C ALA A 42 6.02 -4.60 -11.53
N GLY A 43 7.10 -4.65 -10.73
CA GLY A 43 7.83 -3.47 -10.26
C GLY A 43 8.85 -2.99 -11.29
N LYS A 44 9.13 -1.69 -11.25
CA LYS A 44 10.29 -1.12 -11.93
C LYS A 44 11.54 -1.34 -11.09
N CYS A 45 12.00 -2.59 -11.08
CA CYS A 45 13.17 -3.03 -10.34
C CYS A 45 14.24 -3.43 -11.36
N ALA A 46 15.29 -2.66 -11.46
CA ALA A 46 16.43 -3.05 -12.27
C ALA A 46 17.11 -4.26 -11.61
N GLN A 47 17.45 -5.28 -12.43
CA GLN A 47 18.30 -6.35 -11.92
C GLN A 47 19.65 -5.76 -11.54
N PRO A 48 20.12 -5.94 -10.30
CA PRO A 48 21.41 -5.35 -9.89
C PRO A 48 22.56 -6.04 -10.63
N PRO A 49 23.59 -5.26 -11.03
CA PRO A 49 24.78 -5.85 -11.60
C PRO A 49 25.52 -6.68 -10.54
N TYR A 50 26.15 -7.74 -10.97
CA TYR A 50 26.95 -8.58 -10.08
C TYR A 50 28.16 -7.79 -9.53
N PRO A 51 28.32 -7.61 -8.21
CA PRO A 51 29.35 -6.75 -7.66
C PRO A 51 30.75 -7.38 -7.78
N ALA A 52 31.76 -6.57 -8.08
CA ALA A 52 33.13 -7.03 -8.27
C ALA A 52 33.67 -7.77 -7.03
N GLY A 53 33.42 -7.24 -5.82
CA GLY A 53 33.88 -7.88 -4.58
C GLY A 53 33.26 -9.25 -4.29
N ALA A 54 32.09 -9.55 -4.86
CA ALA A 54 31.52 -10.89 -4.79
C ALA A 54 32.15 -11.82 -5.84
N ARG A 55 32.53 -11.27 -6.98
CA ARG A 55 33.26 -12.00 -8.03
C ARG A 55 34.63 -12.47 -7.57
N ASP A 56 35.34 -11.63 -6.83
CA ASP A 56 36.67 -11.94 -6.29
C ASP A 56 36.65 -13.13 -5.31
N THR A 57 35.49 -13.51 -4.81
CA THR A 57 35.31 -14.63 -3.87
C THR A 57 34.44 -15.76 -4.45
N ASP A 58 34.18 -15.74 -5.74
CA ASP A 58 33.33 -16.71 -6.46
C ASP A 58 31.99 -16.97 -5.74
N ALA A 59 31.38 -15.89 -5.22
CA ALA A 59 30.18 -15.99 -4.38
C ALA A 59 28.95 -16.21 -5.23
N GLU A 60 28.45 -17.40 -5.30
CA GLU A 60 27.19 -17.77 -5.97
C GLU A 60 26.13 -18.23 -4.97
N GLY A 61 24.86 -18.09 -5.31
CA GLY A 61 23.78 -18.54 -4.45
C GLY A 61 22.47 -17.81 -4.71
N THR A 62 21.57 -17.88 -3.75
CA THR A 62 20.24 -17.26 -3.85
C THR A 62 19.96 -16.41 -2.62
N THR A 63 19.67 -15.13 -2.81
CA THR A 63 19.16 -14.25 -1.76
C THR A 63 17.66 -14.21 -1.84
N THR A 64 16.97 -14.52 -0.76
CA THR A 64 15.51 -14.44 -0.67
C THR A 64 15.10 -13.29 0.26
N LEU A 65 14.21 -12.44 -0.22
CA LEU A 65 13.68 -11.32 0.54
C LEU A 65 12.16 -11.40 0.62
N ALA A 66 11.64 -10.94 1.76
CA ALA A 66 10.23 -10.59 1.93
C ALA A 66 10.11 -9.06 1.89
N PHE A 67 9.08 -8.54 1.26
CA PHE A 67 8.84 -7.09 1.19
C PHE A 67 7.35 -6.75 1.22
N GLU A 68 7.06 -5.52 1.62
CA GLU A 68 5.71 -4.96 1.68
C GLU A 68 5.65 -3.71 0.79
N VAL A 69 4.54 -3.57 0.06
CA VAL A 69 4.26 -2.46 -0.85
C VAL A 69 2.98 -1.76 -0.42
N ASP A 70 3.02 -0.44 -0.29
CA ASP A 70 1.84 0.37 0.02
C ASP A 70 0.92 0.58 -1.20
N ALA A 71 -0.21 1.28 -0.98
CA ALA A 71 -1.16 1.59 -2.04
C ALA A 71 -0.58 2.52 -3.12
N GLU A 72 0.44 3.29 -2.81
CA GLU A 72 1.16 4.19 -3.72
C GLU A 72 2.22 3.48 -4.55
N GLY A 73 2.49 2.21 -4.26
CA GLY A 73 3.48 1.40 -4.98
C GLY A 73 4.90 1.49 -4.43
N LYS A 74 5.08 2.06 -3.24
CA LYS A 74 6.38 2.12 -2.57
C LYS A 74 6.61 0.91 -1.69
N VAL A 75 7.85 0.43 -1.66
CA VAL A 75 8.28 -0.57 -0.69
C VAL A 75 8.44 0.11 0.68
N THR A 76 7.63 -0.31 1.64
CA THR A 76 7.62 0.22 3.01
C THR A 76 8.48 -0.60 3.96
N ARG A 77 8.69 -1.87 3.62
CA ARG A 77 9.52 -2.80 4.39
C ARG A 77 10.13 -3.83 3.45
N ALA A 78 11.39 -4.14 3.66
CA ALA A 78 12.06 -5.29 3.04
C ALA A 78 13.02 -5.93 4.04
N ALA A 79 13.10 -7.25 4.02
CA ALA A 79 13.97 -8.03 4.88
C ALA A 79 14.50 -9.26 4.16
N ILE A 80 15.75 -9.60 4.43
CA ILE A 80 16.37 -10.85 3.96
C ILE A 80 15.82 -11.99 4.82
N ILE A 81 15.20 -12.97 4.19
CA ILE A 81 14.69 -14.19 4.83
C ILE A 81 15.49 -15.44 4.46
N GLY A 82 16.37 -15.34 3.46
CA GLY A 82 17.31 -16.37 3.06
C GLY A 82 18.57 -15.73 2.50
N VAL A 83 19.72 -16.05 3.07
CA VAL A 83 21.02 -15.53 2.63
C VAL A 83 21.61 -16.36 1.48
N SER A 84 22.40 -15.74 0.62
CA SER A 84 23.04 -16.41 -0.52
C SER A 84 24.19 -17.34 -0.10
N GLY A 85 24.79 -17.10 1.06
CA GLY A 85 25.88 -17.87 1.63
C GLY A 85 26.53 -17.16 2.82
N SER A 86 27.73 -17.56 3.20
CA SER A 86 28.40 -17.10 4.44
C SER A 86 29.65 -16.26 4.23
N SER A 87 30.23 -16.20 3.02
CA SER A 87 31.43 -15.42 2.74
C SER A 87 31.19 -13.91 2.69
N VAL A 88 32.25 -13.13 2.63
CA VAL A 88 32.17 -11.67 2.44
C VAL A 88 31.45 -11.33 1.14
N GLY A 89 31.73 -12.06 0.06
CA GLY A 89 31.06 -11.86 -1.24
C GLY A 89 29.55 -12.11 -1.15
N HIS A 90 29.13 -13.15 -0.44
CA HIS A 90 27.68 -13.40 -0.23
C HIS A 90 26.99 -12.25 0.51
N ARG A 91 27.64 -11.67 1.51
CA ARG A 91 27.07 -10.50 2.21
C ARG A 91 26.91 -9.28 1.30
N LEU A 92 27.83 -9.12 0.31
CA LEU A 92 27.69 -8.06 -0.70
C LEU A 92 26.48 -8.32 -1.63
N LEU A 93 26.26 -9.58 -2.04
CA LEU A 93 25.09 -9.97 -2.84
C LEU A 93 23.79 -9.73 -2.09
N ASP A 94 23.72 -10.14 -0.83
CA ASP A 94 22.55 -9.99 0.01
C ASP A 94 22.23 -8.50 0.27
N ALA A 95 23.23 -7.68 0.56
CA ALA A 95 23.08 -6.25 0.76
C ALA A 95 22.58 -5.55 -0.52
N LEU A 96 23.12 -5.92 -1.68
CA LEU A 96 22.72 -5.37 -2.97
C LEU A 96 21.29 -5.75 -3.33
N ALA A 97 20.89 -6.99 -3.06
CA ALA A 97 19.51 -7.45 -3.25
C ALA A 97 18.53 -6.63 -2.41
N LEU A 98 18.84 -6.42 -1.13
CA LEU A 98 18.01 -5.63 -0.21
C LEU A 98 17.89 -4.17 -0.68
N GLU A 99 19.00 -3.54 -1.06
CA GLU A 99 19.01 -2.18 -1.59
C GLU A 99 18.16 -2.07 -2.86
N THR A 100 18.27 -3.05 -3.76
CA THR A 100 17.51 -3.09 -5.01
C THR A 100 16.01 -3.15 -4.74
N VAL A 101 15.57 -4.03 -3.85
CA VAL A 101 14.13 -4.16 -3.50
C VAL A 101 13.61 -2.88 -2.84
N ASN A 102 14.38 -2.25 -1.97
CA ASN A 102 13.98 -0.99 -1.32
C ASN A 102 13.79 0.17 -2.30
N LYS A 103 14.47 0.14 -3.44
CA LYS A 103 14.34 1.14 -4.52
C LYS A 103 13.28 0.80 -5.56
N CYS A 104 12.66 -0.38 -5.45
CA CYS A 104 11.62 -0.79 -6.38
C CYS A 104 10.38 0.10 -6.30
N MET A 105 9.80 0.38 -7.45
CA MET A 105 8.53 1.09 -7.57
C MET A 105 7.52 0.19 -8.27
N PHE A 106 6.37 0.02 -7.67
CA PHE A 106 5.27 -0.77 -8.21
C PHE A 106 4.15 0.12 -8.73
N PRO A 107 3.27 -0.37 -9.59
CA PRO A 107 2.09 0.38 -9.99
C PRO A 107 1.24 0.74 -8.76
N PRO A 108 0.78 2.00 -8.65
CA PRO A 108 -0.11 2.39 -7.56
C PRO A 108 -1.45 1.65 -7.66
N ALA A 109 -2.02 1.31 -6.52
CA ALA A 109 -3.31 0.65 -6.41
C ALA A 109 -4.14 1.29 -5.29
N PRO A 110 -4.69 2.49 -5.53
CA PRO A 110 -5.52 3.18 -4.54
C PRO A 110 -6.73 2.32 -4.17
N GLY A 111 -7.08 2.29 -2.88
CA GLY A 111 -8.17 1.45 -2.35
C GLY A 111 -7.77 0.01 -2.03
N PHE A 112 -6.53 -0.40 -2.31
CA PHE A 112 -6.02 -1.71 -1.91
C PHE A 112 -5.24 -1.63 -0.59
N LEU A 113 -5.27 -2.73 0.15
CA LEU A 113 -4.42 -2.93 1.33
C LEU A 113 -2.95 -3.04 0.92
N PRO A 114 -2.01 -2.70 1.82
CA PRO A 114 -0.61 -3.02 1.61
C PRO A 114 -0.42 -4.50 1.28
N ALA A 115 0.44 -4.79 0.30
CA ALA A 115 0.68 -6.14 -0.17
C ALA A 115 2.04 -6.63 0.30
N SER A 116 2.09 -7.88 0.79
CA SER A 116 3.34 -8.57 1.10
C SER A 116 3.69 -9.54 -0.01
N SER A 117 4.96 -9.64 -0.35
CA SER A 117 5.46 -10.56 -1.37
C SER A 117 6.88 -11.03 -1.05
N LYS A 118 7.37 -11.96 -1.85
CA LYS A 118 8.72 -12.48 -1.74
C LYS A 118 9.40 -12.47 -3.10
N VAL A 119 10.72 -12.35 -3.10
CA VAL A 119 11.55 -12.46 -4.29
C VAL A 119 12.81 -13.25 -3.97
N ALA A 120 13.28 -14.02 -4.95
CA ALA A 120 14.55 -14.73 -4.88
C ALA A 120 15.45 -14.25 -6.01
N TYR A 121 16.61 -13.69 -5.66
CA TYR A 121 17.66 -13.32 -6.60
C TYR A 121 18.67 -14.45 -6.71
N GLN A 122 18.82 -14.99 -7.90
CA GLN A 122 19.85 -15.99 -8.19
C GLN A 122 21.11 -15.31 -8.69
N TRP A 123 22.19 -15.54 -7.99
CA TRP A 123 23.51 -15.02 -8.31
C TRP A 123 24.36 -16.10 -8.95
N ARG A 124 24.81 -15.85 -10.14
CA ARG A 124 25.71 -16.74 -10.88
C ARG A 124 26.80 -15.94 -11.54
N LEU A 125 28.01 -16.46 -11.51
CA LEU A 125 29.10 -15.93 -12.30
C LEU A 125 28.80 -16.18 -13.77
N GLN A 126 28.84 -15.13 -14.55
CA GLN A 126 28.82 -15.21 -16.01
C GLN A 126 30.26 -15.20 -16.48
N GLU A 127 30.69 -16.28 -17.11
CA GLU A 127 31.98 -16.36 -17.78
C GLU A 127 32.04 -15.46 -19.02
#